data_cd240fd3bb7227286c889b5c874020df
#
_entry.id   cd240fd3bb7227286c889b5c874020df
#
_cell.length_a   1.000
_cell.length_b   1.000
_cell.length_c   1.000
_cell.angle_alpha   90.00
_cell.angle_beta   90.00
_cell.angle_gamma   90.00
#
_symmetry.space_group_name_H-M   'P 1'
#
loop_
_entity.id
_entity.type
_entity.pdbx_description
1 polymer ?
#
loop_
_entity_poly.entity_id
_entity_poly.type
_entity_poly.pdbx_seq_one_letter_code
_entity_poly.pdbx_strand_id
1 'polypeptide(L)'
;IYVGGMWLPEMIHIAGGQVCIAESGEPAPIVSREDLEKIEPDVVVVKPCGYKLNQTVKELDQLKAQLPWKKWQTRFATRFNLVDGNSYFNRPGPRILDSLEILAHCIHPDLFPEFGEQYSDGIISLQYGLELP
;
A
#
# COMPACT_ATOMS: atom_id res chain seq x y z
N ILE A 1 2.85 13.48 2.94
CA ILE A 1 2.25 12.21 2.44
C ILE A 1 0.90 12.02 3.10
N TYR A 2 -0.11 11.62 2.32
CA TYR A 2 -1.39 11.15 2.85
C TYR A 2 -1.33 9.67 3.14
N VAL A 3 -1.76 9.26 4.32
CA VAL A 3 -1.91 7.86 4.70
C VAL A 3 -3.37 7.44 4.52
N GLY A 4 -3.62 6.21 4.16
CA GLY A 4 -4.99 5.72 3.91
C GLY A 4 -5.88 5.84 5.15
N GLY A 5 -6.95 6.61 5.02
CA GLY A 5 -7.97 6.81 6.05
C GLY A 5 -9.34 6.27 5.62
N MET A 6 -10.40 6.79 6.21
CA MET A 6 -11.80 6.45 5.94
C MET A 6 -12.11 4.95 6.18
N TRP A 7 -12.37 4.19 5.13
CA TRP A 7 -12.68 2.75 5.19
C TRP A 7 -11.47 1.83 5.10
N LEU A 8 -10.28 2.37 4.73
CA LEU A 8 -9.08 1.55 4.54
C LEU A 8 -8.56 0.90 5.82
N PRO A 9 -8.53 1.56 6.99
CA PRO A 9 -8.11 0.92 8.24
C PRO A 9 -8.93 -0.31 8.60
N GLU A 10 -10.24 -0.26 8.46
CA GLU A 10 -11.12 -1.41 8.70
C GLU A 10 -10.86 -2.52 7.68
N MET A 11 -10.69 -2.15 6.41
CA MET A 11 -10.38 -3.11 5.34
C MET A 11 -9.05 -3.82 5.56
N ILE A 12 -8.02 -3.10 6.01
CA ILE A 12 -6.71 -3.69 6.38
C ILE A 12 -6.88 -4.67 7.54
N HIS A 13 -7.69 -4.33 8.54
CA HIS A 13 -7.98 -5.22 9.66
C HIS A 13 -8.69 -6.50 9.21
N ILE A 14 -9.71 -6.40 8.36
CA ILE A 14 -10.41 -7.56 7.78
C ILE A 14 -9.44 -8.44 6.97
N ALA A 15 -8.50 -7.84 6.25
CA ALA A 15 -7.47 -8.55 5.49
C ALA A 15 -6.38 -9.21 6.38
N GLY A 16 -6.47 -9.08 7.70
CA GLY A 16 -5.55 -9.69 8.66
C GLY A 16 -4.32 -8.83 9.00
N GLY A 17 -4.36 -7.53 8.73
CA GLY A 17 -3.32 -6.58 9.05
C GLY A 17 -3.65 -5.67 10.23
N GLN A 18 -2.69 -4.85 10.61
CA GLN A 18 -2.85 -3.74 11.57
C GLN A 18 -2.35 -2.45 10.94
N VAL A 19 -3.06 -1.37 11.18
CA VAL A 19 -2.70 -0.05 10.65
C VAL A 19 -1.70 0.62 11.58
N CYS A 20 -0.63 1.20 10.99
CA CYS A 20 0.39 1.90 11.78
C CYS A 20 -0.02 3.31 12.19
N ILE A 21 -0.76 4.05 11.33
CA ILE A 21 -1.01 5.50 11.50
C ILE A 21 -2.43 5.83 11.07
N ALA A 22 -3.45 5.35 11.21
CA ALA A 22 -4.77 5.84 10.82
C ALA A 22 -5.87 5.19 11.66
N GLU A 23 -6.99 5.86 11.77
CA GLU A 23 -8.15 5.35 12.49
C GLU A 23 -9.31 5.14 11.52
N SER A 24 -10.10 4.10 11.75
CA SER A 24 -11.26 3.79 10.94
C SER A 24 -12.31 4.89 11.04
N GLY A 25 -12.85 5.30 9.91
CA GLY A 25 -13.87 6.36 9.82
C GLY A 25 -13.31 7.79 9.82
N GLU A 26 -12.05 7.97 10.17
CA GLU A 26 -11.42 9.29 10.18
C GLU A 26 -10.83 9.65 8.80
N PRO A 27 -10.74 10.95 8.47
CA PRO A 27 -10.09 11.38 7.23
C PRO A 27 -8.63 10.91 7.15
N ALA A 28 -8.15 10.77 5.92
CA ALA A 28 -6.76 10.39 5.66
C ALA A 28 -5.79 11.41 6.30
N PRO A 29 -4.97 11.03 7.28
CA PRO A 29 -4.03 11.94 7.91
C PRO A 29 -2.88 12.30 6.98
N ILE A 30 -2.36 13.52 7.12
CA ILE A 30 -1.11 13.95 6.48
C ILE A 30 0.02 13.69 7.48
N VAL A 31 1.03 12.97 7.05
CA VAL A 31 2.18 12.63 7.88
C VAL A 31 3.47 13.18 7.29
N SER A 32 4.38 13.60 8.17
CA SER A 32 5.73 14.01 7.79
C SER A 32 6.64 12.80 7.60
N ARG A 33 7.81 13.02 6.99
CA ARG A 33 8.85 11.97 6.95
C ARG A 33 9.30 11.56 8.35
N GLU A 34 9.37 12.50 9.28
CA GLU A 34 9.76 12.25 10.67
C GLU A 34 8.76 11.32 11.38
N ASP A 35 7.46 11.47 11.10
CA ASP A 35 6.43 10.57 11.63
C ASP A 35 6.58 9.17 11.04
N LEU A 36 6.88 9.07 9.74
CA LEU A 36 7.12 7.80 9.08
C LEU A 36 8.37 7.07 9.63
N GLU A 37 9.38 7.82 10.05
CA GLU A 37 10.58 7.23 10.66
C GLU A 37 10.35 6.58 12.03
N LYS A 38 9.24 6.92 12.70
CA LYS A 38 8.87 6.35 14.01
C LYS A 38 8.13 5.02 13.91
N ILE A 39 7.64 4.65 12.74
CA ILE A 39 6.89 3.41 12.55
C ILE A 39 7.76 2.30 11.97
N GLU A 40 7.34 1.06 12.18
CA GLU A 40 8.04 -0.16 11.79
C GLU A 40 7.09 -1.04 10.95
N PRO A 41 6.82 -0.67 9.69
CA PRO A 41 5.84 -1.38 8.88
C PRO A 41 6.41 -2.69 8.34
N ASP A 42 5.63 -3.76 8.38
CA ASP A 42 5.93 -5.01 7.68
C ASP A 42 5.61 -4.91 6.19
N VAL A 43 4.57 -4.14 5.86
CA VAL A 43 4.09 -3.96 4.49
C VAL A 43 3.74 -2.49 4.23
N VAL A 44 4.17 -1.98 3.10
CA VAL A 44 3.77 -0.67 2.58
C VAL A 44 3.03 -0.87 1.27
N VAL A 45 1.81 -0.35 1.19
CA VAL A 45 1.01 -0.34 -0.03
C VAL A 45 0.89 1.10 -0.52
N VAL A 46 1.43 1.35 -1.70
CA VAL A 46 1.41 2.67 -2.34
C VAL A 46 0.24 2.73 -3.31
N LYS A 47 -0.71 3.60 -3.01
CA LYS A 47 -1.95 3.74 -3.78
C LYS A 47 -2.32 5.22 -4.02
N PRO A 48 -1.62 5.96 -4.86
CA PRO A 48 -1.95 7.35 -5.11
C PRO A 48 -3.38 7.48 -5.66
N CYS A 49 -4.18 8.37 -5.05
CA CYS A 49 -5.57 8.56 -5.46
C CYS A 49 -5.66 9.00 -6.94
N GLY A 50 -6.50 8.30 -7.71
CA GLY A 50 -6.71 8.59 -9.12
C GLY A 50 -5.59 8.15 -10.06
N TYR A 51 -4.49 7.60 -9.55
CA TYR A 51 -3.37 7.12 -10.38
C TYR A 51 -3.58 5.69 -10.83
N LYS A 52 -3.41 5.46 -12.12
CA LYS A 52 -3.19 4.12 -12.66
C LYS A 52 -1.77 3.65 -12.29
N LEU A 53 -1.57 2.36 -12.29
CA LEU A 53 -0.31 1.75 -11.88
C LEU A 53 0.91 2.30 -12.64
N ASN A 54 0.78 2.48 -13.96
CA ASN A 54 1.85 3.04 -14.79
C ASN A 54 2.22 4.49 -14.45
N GLN A 55 1.30 5.28 -13.91
CA GLN A 55 1.58 6.64 -13.45
C GLN A 55 2.39 6.59 -12.14
N THR A 56 2.03 5.70 -11.22
CA THR A 56 2.77 5.49 -9.97
C THR A 56 4.20 5.03 -10.24
N VAL A 57 4.38 4.13 -11.19
CA VAL A 57 5.72 3.67 -11.62
C VAL A 57 6.60 4.83 -12.11
N LYS A 58 6.04 5.77 -12.88
CA LYS A 58 6.80 6.94 -13.36
C LYS A 58 7.29 7.86 -12.25
N GLU A 59 6.58 7.87 -11.11
CA GLU A 59 6.91 8.72 -9.96
C GLU A 59 7.66 7.96 -8.85
N LEU A 60 8.15 6.77 -9.13
CA LEU A 60 8.82 5.92 -8.14
C LEU A 60 10.04 6.59 -7.49
N ASP A 61 10.80 7.38 -8.22
CA ASP A 61 11.96 8.11 -7.69
C ASP A 61 11.55 9.20 -6.70
N GLN A 62 10.44 9.88 -6.95
CA GLN A 62 9.88 10.86 -6.01
C GLN A 62 9.38 10.16 -4.73
N LEU A 63 8.76 8.99 -4.87
CA LEU A 63 8.36 8.17 -3.73
C LEU A 63 9.57 7.77 -2.89
N LYS A 64 10.64 7.31 -3.53
CA LYS A 64 11.91 6.96 -2.84
C LYS A 64 12.46 8.13 -2.04
N ALA A 65 12.36 9.35 -2.55
CA ALA A 65 12.82 10.54 -1.85
C ALA A 65 11.99 10.89 -0.60
N GLN A 66 10.71 10.52 -0.58
CA GLN A 66 9.78 10.86 0.50
C GLN A 66 9.69 9.82 1.61
N LEU A 67 10.05 8.57 1.36
CA LEU A 67 9.93 7.47 2.30
C LEU A 67 11.26 7.11 2.95
N PRO A 68 11.30 6.73 4.24
CA PRO A 68 12.50 6.18 4.88
C PRO A 68 12.71 4.70 4.50
N TRP A 69 12.57 4.36 3.22
CA TRP A 69 12.50 2.99 2.73
C TRP A 69 13.76 2.16 3.02
N LYS A 70 14.93 2.80 2.99
CA LYS A 70 16.19 2.12 3.33
C LYS A 70 16.18 1.57 4.74
N LYS A 71 15.77 2.40 5.72
CA LYS A 71 15.59 1.99 7.12
C LYS A 71 14.61 0.85 7.23
N TRP A 72 13.47 0.96 6.59
CA TRP A 72 12.42 -0.04 6.67
C TRP A 72 12.85 -1.38 6.06
N GLN A 73 13.48 -1.39 4.89
CA GLN A 73 13.96 -2.63 4.27
C GLN A 73 15.12 -3.28 5.02
N THR A 74 16.06 -2.48 5.52
CA THR A 74 17.26 -3.02 6.18
C THR A 74 17.00 -3.49 7.61
N ARG A 75 16.13 -2.79 8.37
CA ARG A 75 15.85 -3.12 9.78
C ARG A 75 14.66 -4.03 9.96
N PHE A 76 13.65 -3.92 9.12
CA PHE A 76 12.35 -4.57 9.32
C PHE A 76 11.94 -5.51 8.18
N ALA A 77 12.76 -5.63 7.15
CA ALA A 77 12.46 -6.42 5.94
C ALA A 77 11.11 -6.03 5.31
N THR A 78 10.74 -4.75 5.36
CA THR A 78 9.48 -4.22 4.86
C THR A 78 9.29 -4.53 3.38
N ARG A 79 8.13 -5.07 3.05
CA ARG A 79 7.71 -5.32 1.67
C ARG A 79 6.95 -4.12 1.11
N PHE A 80 7.19 -3.78 -0.15
CA PHE A 80 6.55 -2.65 -0.84
C PHE A 80 5.76 -3.13 -2.04
N ASN A 81 4.50 -2.69 -2.12
CA ASN A 81 3.62 -2.96 -3.24
C ASN A 81 3.07 -1.67 -3.80
N LEU A 82 3.09 -1.55 -5.13
CA LEU A 82 2.34 -0.51 -5.84
C LEU A 82 1.02 -1.08 -6.28
N VAL A 83 -0.07 -0.36 -6.07
CA VAL A 83 -1.40 -0.79 -6.51
C VAL A 83 -2.08 0.29 -7.34
N ASP A 84 -2.97 -0.11 -8.24
CA ASP A 84 -3.75 0.81 -9.05
C ASP A 84 -4.79 1.53 -8.19
N GLY A 85 -4.46 2.76 -7.80
CA GLY A 85 -5.31 3.58 -6.95
C GLY A 85 -6.57 4.08 -7.65
N ASN A 86 -6.54 4.23 -8.97
CA ASN A 86 -7.69 4.67 -9.75
C ASN A 86 -8.75 3.57 -9.90
N SER A 87 -8.32 2.36 -10.25
CA SER A 87 -9.24 1.26 -10.54
C SER A 87 -9.86 0.64 -9.30
N TYR A 88 -9.12 0.59 -8.19
CA TYR A 88 -9.52 -0.22 -7.02
C TYR A 88 -9.67 0.56 -5.71
N PHE A 89 -9.05 1.73 -5.55
CA PHE A 89 -8.97 2.42 -4.25
C PHE A 89 -9.48 3.86 -4.25
N ASN A 90 -10.00 4.36 -5.35
CA ASN A 90 -10.37 5.77 -5.46
C ASN A 90 -11.63 6.13 -4.67
N ARG A 91 -12.55 5.20 -4.53
CA ARG A 91 -13.83 5.37 -3.79
C ARG A 91 -14.45 4.03 -3.42
N PRO A 92 -15.27 3.99 -2.34
CA PRO A 92 -16.07 2.82 -2.04
C PRO A 92 -17.11 2.61 -3.15
N GLY A 93 -17.32 1.36 -3.52
CA GLY A 93 -18.26 1.02 -4.57
C GLY A 93 -18.28 -0.49 -4.83
N PRO A 94 -18.79 -0.95 -5.98
CA PRO A 94 -18.87 -2.37 -6.31
C PRO A 94 -17.52 -3.11 -6.26
N ARG A 95 -16.41 -2.37 -6.42
CA ARG A 95 -15.06 -2.93 -6.39
C ARG A 95 -14.40 -2.93 -5.01
N ILE A 96 -15.16 -2.70 -3.94
CA ILE A 96 -14.60 -2.72 -2.58
C ILE A 96 -14.09 -4.12 -2.20
N LEU A 97 -14.70 -5.18 -2.73
CA LEU A 97 -14.23 -6.54 -2.56
C LEU A 97 -12.89 -6.75 -3.27
N ASP A 98 -12.72 -6.24 -4.49
CA ASP A 98 -11.46 -6.30 -5.22
C ASP A 98 -10.34 -5.62 -4.42
N SER A 99 -10.62 -4.47 -3.82
CA SER A 99 -9.68 -3.75 -2.95
C SER A 99 -9.28 -4.58 -1.73
N LEU A 100 -10.23 -5.25 -1.10
CA LEU A 100 -9.98 -6.13 0.05
C LEU A 100 -9.10 -7.33 -0.34
N GLU A 101 -9.38 -7.98 -1.45
CA GLU A 101 -8.60 -9.10 -1.97
C GLU A 101 -7.17 -8.69 -2.33
N ILE A 102 -7.00 -7.52 -2.95
CA ILE A 102 -5.68 -6.94 -3.23
C ILE A 102 -4.89 -6.70 -1.93
N LEU A 103 -5.51 -6.10 -0.92
CA LEU A 103 -4.88 -5.89 0.38
C LEU A 103 -4.53 -7.19 1.07
N ALA A 104 -5.41 -8.20 1.02
CA ALA A 104 -5.15 -9.52 1.58
C ALA A 104 -3.90 -10.16 0.95
N HIS A 105 -3.74 -10.07 -0.37
CA HIS A 105 -2.54 -10.53 -1.05
C HIS A 105 -1.30 -9.73 -0.66
N CYS A 106 -1.38 -8.40 -0.60
CA CYS A 106 -0.23 -7.57 -0.21
C CYS A 106 0.23 -7.87 1.22
N ILE A 107 -0.69 -8.14 2.14
CA ILE A 107 -0.39 -8.41 3.55
C ILE A 107 0.07 -9.86 3.74
N HIS A 108 -0.61 -10.81 3.14
CA HIS A 108 -0.37 -12.25 3.28
C HIS A 108 -0.27 -12.94 1.91
N PRO A 109 0.77 -12.68 1.11
CA PRO A 109 0.89 -13.24 -0.25
C PRO A 109 0.94 -14.76 -0.28
N ASP A 110 1.46 -15.40 0.77
CA ASP A 110 1.55 -16.86 0.86
C ASP A 110 0.19 -17.51 1.17
N LEU A 111 -0.73 -16.78 1.80
CA LEU A 111 -2.08 -17.26 2.09
C LEU A 111 -3.07 -17.00 0.95
N PHE A 112 -2.85 -15.96 0.15
CA PHE A 112 -3.73 -15.53 -0.92
C PHE A 112 -2.98 -15.34 -2.25
N PRO A 113 -2.25 -16.36 -2.74
CA PRO A 113 -1.50 -16.25 -3.99
C PRO A 113 -2.42 -16.04 -5.20
N GLU A 114 -3.63 -16.60 -5.16
CA GLU A 114 -4.63 -16.47 -6.23
C GLU A 114 -5.04 -15.02 -6.51
N PHE A 115 -5.07 -14.16 -5.49
CA PHE A 115 -5.39 -12.75 -5.69
C PHE A 115 -4.26 -11.99 -6.37
N GLY A 116 -3.01 -12.40 -6.16
CA GLY A 116 -1.87 -11.86 -6.90
C GLY A 116 -1.95 -12.16 -8.39
N GLU A 117 -2.42 -13.34 -8.77
CA GLU A 117 -2.65 -13.72 -10.17
C GLU A 117 -3.87 -13.01 -10.75
N GLN A 118 -4.99 -13.00 -10.02
CA GLN A 118 -6.25 -12.38 -10.44
C GLN A 118 -6.10 -10.88 -10.70
N TYR A 119 -5.33 -10.16 -9.88
CA TYR A 119 -5.10 -8.72 -9.95
C TYR A 119 -3.69 -8.36 -10.44
N SER A 120 -3.06 -9.19 -11.25
CA SER A 120 -1.69 -9.01 -11.74
C SER A 120 -1.49 -7.72 -12.56
N ASP A 121 -2.56 -7.18 -13.14
CA ASP A 121 -2.58 -5.89 -13.83
C ASP A 121 -2.68 -4.68 -12.90
N GLY A 122 -3.04 -4.89 -11.65
CA GLY A 122 -3.27 -3.85 -10.64
C GLY A 122 -2.27 -3.84 -9.48
N ILE A 123 -1.32 -4.77 -9.42
CA ILE A 123 -0.34 -4.90 -8.34
C ILE A 123 1.06 -5.07 -8.90
N ILE A 124 2.03 -4.33 -8.36
CA ILE A 124 3.46 -4.56 -8.57
C ILE A 124 4.13 -4.70 -7.21
N SER A 125 4.73 -5.85 -6.93
CA SER A 125 5.58 -6.05 -5.76
C SER A 125 7.00 -5.60 -6.09
N LEU A 126 7.50 -4.60 -5.37
CA LEU A 126 8.84 -4.07 -5.59
C LEU A 126 9.89 -4.98 -4.95
N GLN A 127 11.03 -5.10 -5.62
CA GLN A 127 12.20 -5.80 -5.10
C GLN A 127 12.96 -4.94 -4.09
N TYR A 128 13.97 -5.53 -3.47
CA TYR A 128 14.88 -4.79 -2.58
C TYR A 128 15.45 -3.55 -3.29
N GLY A 129 15.53 -2.43 -2.59
CA GLY A 129 15.91 -1.14 -3.17
C GLY A 129 14.76 -0.39 -3.86
N LEU A 130 13.51 -0.85 -3.70
CA LEU A 130 12.31 -0.38 -4.40
C LEU A 130 12.46 -0.45 -5.93
N GLU A 131 13.03 -1.52 -6.41
CA GLU A 131 13.20 -1.76 -7.84
C GLU A 131 12.01 -2.53 -8.43
N LEU A 132 11.72 -2.26 -9.69
CA LEU A 132 10.70 -3.01 -10.44
C LEU A 132 11.20 -4.43 -10.69
N PRO A 133 10.30 -5.41 -10.65
CA PRO A 133 10.64 -6.79 -10.94
C PRO A 133 11.09 -7.01 -12.37
#